data_fd73c34031559e829e0e433572d04ffd
#
_entry.id   fd73c34031559e829e0e433572d04ffd
#
_cell.length_a   1.000
_cell.length_b   1.000
_cell.length_c   1.000
_cell.angle_alpha   90.00
_cell.angle_beta   90.00
_cell.angle_gamma   90.00
#
_symmetry.space_group_name_H-M   'P 1'
#
loop_
_entity.id
_entity.type
_entity.pdbx_description
1 polymer ?
#
loop_
_entity_poly.entity_id
_entity_poly.type
_entity_poly.pdbx_seq_one_letter_code
_entity_poly.pdbx_strand_id
1 'polypeptide(L)'
;MAELGPEEGRALCEALEGPAPTSVRLHPQRPCRWSGAEAVPWSPAGRYLTERPSFTLDPAFHAGAYYVQEASSQFLAHVLAGEEVAGKRILDLCAAPGGKTTLYASLAGPDGLVVANEIDRRR
;
A
#
# COMPACT_ATOMS: atom_id res chain seq x y z
N MET A 1 -23.31 5.07 -10.89
CA MET A 1 -23.52 6.08 -11.96
C MET A 1 -24.49 7.17 -11.55
N ALA A 2 -25.62 6.85 -10.90
CA ALA A 2 -26.59 7.87 -10.48
C ALA A 2 -26.08 8.85 -9.40
N GLU A 3 -25.11 8.44 -8.59
CA GLU A 3 -24.56 9.24 -7.48
C GLU A 3 -23.47 10.23 -7.94
N LEU A 4 -22.74 9.93 -9.02
CA LEU A 4 -21.63 10.76 -9.52
C LEU A 4 -22.06 11.76 -10.60
N GLY A 5 -23.29 11.65 -11.13
CA GLY A 5 -23.69 12.39 -12.31
C GLY A 5 -23.07 11.85 -13.62
N PRO A 6 -23.60 12.30 -14.80
CA PRO A 6 -23.20 11.69 -16.07
C PRO A 6 -21.78 12.01 -16.52
N GLU A 7 -21.21 13.14 -16.13
CA GLU A 7 -19.88 13.58 -16.53
C GLU A 7 -18.78 12.87 -15.69
N GLU A 8 -18.89 12.90 -14.38
CA GLU A 8 -17.98 12.18 -13.48
C GLU A 8 -18.07 10.66 -13.64
N GLY A 9 -19.30 10.15 -13.88
CA GLY A 9 -19.50 8.72 -14.15
C GLY A 9 -18.81 8.26 -15.44
N ARG A 10 -18.79 9.09 -16.48
CA ARG A 10 -18.07 8.80 -17.73
C ARG A 10 -16.56 8.83 -17.51
N ALA A 11 -16.05 9.87 -16.84
CA ALA A 11 -14.64 9.99 -16.51
C ALA A 11 -14.14 8.79 -15.68
N LEU A 12 -14.94 8.30 -14.74
CA LEU A 12 -14.63 7.10 -13.98
C LEU A 12 -14.55 5.85 -14.89
N CYS A 13 -15.51 5.65 -15.79
CA CYS A 13 -15.47 4.52 -16.72
C CYS A 13 -14.23 4.56 -17.60
N GLU A 14 -13.90 5.72 -18.17
CA GLU A 14 -12.71 5.92 -18.99
C GLU A 14 -11.42 5.63 -18.21
N ALA A 15 -11.35 6.07 -16.96
CA ALA A 15 -10.21 5.80 -16.09
C ALA A 15 -10.05 4.31 -15.77
N LEU A 16 -11.16 3.57 -15.62
CA LEU A 16 -11.14 2.13 -15.34
C LEU A 16 -10.78 1.27 -16.56
N GLU A 17 -10.96 1.79 -17.78
CA GLU A 17 -10.53 1.12 -19.02
C GLU A 17 -9.03 1.31 -19.30
N GLY A 18 -8.38 2.27 -18.64
CA GLY A 18 -6.96 2.52 -18.76
C GLY A 18 -6.08 1.46 -18.07
N PRO A 19 -4.77 1.46 -18.35
CA PRO A 19 -3.83 0.57 -17.66
C PRO A 19 -3.76 0.92 -16.17
N ALA A 20 -3.84 -0.10 -15.32
CA ALA A 20 -3.70 0.10 -13.88
C ALA A 20 -2.32 0.67 -13.54
N PRO A 21 -2.23 1.78 -12.79
CA PRO A 21 -0.96 2.37 -12.40
C PRO A 21 -0.18 1.40 -11.50
N THR A 22 1.13 1.31 -11.73
CA THR A 22 2.00 0.56 -10.83
C THR A 22 2.37 1.42 -9.64
N SER A 23 2.24 0.89 -8.43
CA SER A 23 2.64 1.61 -7.23
C SER A 23 3.34 0.69 -6.21
N VAL A 24 4.15 1.31 -5.37
CA VAL A 24 4.89 0.67 -4.29
C VAL A 24 4.71 1.47 -3.01
N ARG A 25 4.84 0.79 -1.88
CA ARG A 25 4.94 1.42 -0.56
C ARG A 25 6.35 1.24 -0.02
N LEU A 26 7.03 2.33 0.27
CA LEU A 26 8.40 2.33 0.77
C LEU A 26 8.44 1.90 2.24
N HIS A 27 9.52 1.24 2.62
CA HIS A 27 9.81 0.98 4.02
C HIS A 27 10.32 2.26 4.68
N PRO A 28 9.83 2.64 5.88
CA PRO A 28 10.15 3.94 6.48
C PRO A 28 11.63 4.13 6.84
N GLN A 29 12.37 3.05 7.06
CA GLN A 29 13.75 3.07 7.55
C GLN A 29 14.76 2.48 6.55
N ARG A 30 14.33 2.06 5.36
CA ARG A 30 15.24 1.45 4.37
C ARG A 30 15.34 2.31 3.13
N PRO A 31 16.58 2.59 2.64
CA PRO A 31 16.75 3.37 1.43
C PRO A 31 16.13 2.64 0.23
N CYS A 32 15.49 3.40 -0.64
CA CYS A 32 14.88 2.88 -1.86
C CYS A 32 15.10 3.84 -3.02
N ARG A 33 15.46 3.32 -4.19
CA ARG A 33 15.69 4.10 -5.42
C ARG A 33 14.47 4.91 -5.87
N TRP A 34 13.28 4.51 -5.46
CA TRP A 34 12.04 5.21 -5.83
C TRP A 34 11.60 6.28 -4.83
N SER A 35 12.44 6.67 -3.89
CA SER A 35 12.11 7.72 -2.90
C SER A 35 11.71 9.05 -3.55
N GLY A 36 12.27 9.37 -4.73
CA GLY A 36 11.96 10.57 -5.52
C GLY A 36 10.84 10.40 -6.56
N ALA A 37 10.21 9.22 -6.67
CA ALA A 37 9.11 8.99 -7.60
C ALA A 37 7.83 9.75 -7.16
N GLU A 38 6.86 9.88 -8.06
CA GLU A 38 5.59 10.55 -7.81
C GLU A 38 4.89 9.98 -6.56
N ALA A 39 4.50 10.87 -5.66
CA ALA A 39 3.87 10.46 -4.42
C ALA A 39 2.41 10.04 -4.63
N VAL A 40 1.97 9.00 -3.91
CA VAL A 40 0.55 8.67 -3.77
C VAL A 40 -0.07 9.69 -2.78
N PRO A 41 -1.06 10.49 -3.18
CA PRO A 41 -1.54 11.63 -2.38
C PRO A 41 -2.00 11.30 -0.96
N TRP A 42 -2.52 10.10 -0.75
CA TRP A 42 -3.05 9.63 0.53
C TRP A 42 -2.11 8.70 1.30
N SER A 43 -0.92 8.44 0.77
CA SER A 43 0.05 7.56 1.41
C SER A 43 1.44 8.19 1.43
N PRO A 44 1.93 8.68 2.56
CA PRO A 44 3.26 9.32 2.64
C PRO A 44 4.40 8.42 2.15
N ALA A 45 4.28 7.11 2.34
CA ALA A 45 5.24 6.11 1.87
C ALA A 45 4.94 5.60 0.45
N GLY A 46 3.79 5.97 -0.13
CA GLY A 46 3.36 5.50 -1.45
C GLY A 46 4.07 6.21 -2.59
N ARG A 47 4.41 5.45 -3.62
CA ARG A 47 4.99 6.00 -4.87
C ARG A 47 4.37 5.35 -6.07
N TYR A 48 4.01 6.17 -7.07
CA TYR A 48 3.68 5.71 -8.41
C TYR A 48 4.95 5.48 -9.22
N LEU A 49 4.95 4.43 -10.03
CA LEU A 49 6.05 4.12 -10.94
C LEU A 49 5.59 4.35 -12.37
N THR A 50 6.42 5.01 -13.16
CA THR A 50 6.18 5.26 -14.60
C THR A 50 6.12 3.97 -15.42
N GLU A 51 6.87 2.95 -14.97
CA GLU A 51 6.94 1.64 -15.62
C GLU A 51 6.82 0.54 -14.57
N ARG A 52 6.36 -0.64 -14.99
CA ARG A 52 6.31 -1.82 -14.13
C ARG A 52 7.62 -2.62 -14.30
N PRO A 53 8.57 -2.52 -13.37
CA PRO A 53 9.80 -3.31 -13.44
C PRO A 53 9.56 -4.77 -13.06
N SER A 54 10.56 -5.62 -13.35
CA SER A 54 10.57 -7.00 -12.82
C SER A 54 11.00 -6.97 -11.35
N PHE A 55 10.05 -6.86 -10.45
CA PHE A 55 10.29 -6.77 -8.99
C PHE A 55 11.06 -7.97 -8.44
N THR A 56 10.82 -9.16 -8.98
CA THR A 56 11.48 -10.40 -8.54
C THR A 56 12.99 -10.42 -8.82
N LEU A 57 13.47 -9.56 -9.72
CA LEU A 57 14.90 -9.41 -10.01
C LEU A 57 15.54 -8.28 -9.20
N ASP A 58 14.76 -7.56 -8.40
CA ASP A 58 15.27 -6.43 -7.61
C ASP A 58 15.72 -6.88 -6.22
N PRO A 59 17.02 -6.79 -5.88
CA PRO A 59 17.51 -7.11 -4.54
C PRO A 59 16.83 -6.30 -3.42
N ALA A 60 16.45 -5.04 -3.71
CA ALA A 60 15.77 -4.18 -2.74
C ALA A 60 14.36 -4.69 -2.39
N PHE A 61 13.67 -5.34 -3.33
CA PHE A 61 12.40 -6.03 -3.07
C PHE A 61 12.59 -7.16 -2.06
N HIS A 62 13.57 -8.03 -2.28
CA HIS A 62 13.88 -9.15 -1.38
C HIS A 62 14.40 -8.68 -0.03
N ALA A 63 15.10 -7.54 0.01
CA ALA A 63 15.52 -6.90 1.25
C ALA A 63 14.37 -6.18 1.98
N GLY A 64 13.15 -6.14 1.41
CA GLY A 64 11.98 -5.48 2.00
C GLY A 64 12.12 -3.95 2.09
N ALA A 65 12.87 -3.32 1.16
CA ALA A 65 12.96 -1.86 1.09
C ALA A 65 11.64 -1.22 0.61
N TYR A 66 10.79 -1.99 -0.03
CA TYR A 66 9.45 -1.60 -0.44
C TYR A 66 8.54 -2.82 -0.60
N TYR A 67 7.25 -2.56 -0.63
CA TYR A 67 6.19 -3.52 -0.92
C TYR A 67 5.45 -3.10 -2.20
N VAL A 68 5.24 -4.02 -3.14
CA VAL A 68 4.40 -3.76 -4.33
C VAL A 68 2.94 -3.79 -3.89
N GLN A 69 2.31 -2.63 -3.88
CA GLN A 69 0.96 -2.46 -3.34
C GLN A 69 0.20 -1.44 -4.18
N GLU A 70 -1.04 -1.76 -4.53
CA GLU A 70 -1.94 -0.81 -5.18
C GLU A 70 -2.14 0.45 -4.34
N ALA A 71 -2.18 1.59 -5.00
CA ALA A 71 -2.38 2.88 -4.33
C ALA A 71 -3.71 2.93 -3.56
N SER A 72 -4.78 2.33 -4.10
CA SER A 72 -6.07 2.20 -3.42
C SER A 72 -5.96 1.44 -2.10
N SER A 73 -5.21 0.36 -2.05
CA SER A 73 -4.97 -0.42 -0.82
C SER A 73 -4.15 0.36 0.22
N GLN A 74 -3.35 1.34 -0.22
CA GLN A 74 -2.58 2.21 0.66
C GLN A 74 -3.45 3.31 1.30
N PHE A 75 -4.69 3.53 0.85
CA PHE A 75 -5.63 4.49 1.43
C PHE A 75 -5.91 4.22 2.92
N LEU A 76 -5.74 2.97 3.33
CA LEU A 76 -5.82 2.60 4.75
C LEU A 76 -4.85 3.39 5.64
N ALA A 77 -3.67 3.79 5.12
CA ALA A 77 -2.75 4.66 5.85
C ALA A 77 -3.37 6.04 6.13
N HIS A 78 -4.13 6.57 5.19
CA HIS A 78 -4.85 7.83 5.35
C HIS A 78 -5.97 7.72 6.38
N VAL A 79 -6.76 6.65 6.32
CA VAL A 79 -7.84 6.40 7.28
C VAL A 79 -7.30 6.30 8.72
N LEU A 80 -6.13 5.68 8.89
CA LEU A 80 -5.50 5.48 10.19
C LEU A 80 -4.63 6.66 10.64
N ALA A 81 -4.38 7.66 9.79
CA ALA A 81 -3.52 8.79 10.13
C ALA A 81 -4.07 9.68 11.28
N GLY A 82 -5.39 9.65 11.50
CA GLY A 82 -6.06 10.34 12.62
C GLY A 82 -6.13 9.54 13.91
N GLU A 83 -5.71 8.28 13.89
CA GLU A 83 -5.81 7.36 15.01
C GLU A 83 -4.44 7.19 15.70
N GLU A 84 -4.45 7.02 17.01
CA GLU A 84 -3.23 6.67 17.75
C GLU A 84 -2.89 5.18 17.52
N VAL A 85 -2.23 4.86 16.41
CA VAL A 85 -1.85 3.49 16.04
C VAL A 85 -0.50 3.09 16.63
N ALA A 86 0.39 4.07 16.88
CA ALA A 86 1.71 3.81 17.45
C ALA A 86 1.62 3.11 18.83
N GLY A 87 2.39 2.05 19.01
CA GLY A 87 2.41 1.24 20.22
C GLY A 87 1.17 0.35 20.45
N LYS A 88 0.20 0.36 19.53
CA LYS A 88 -1.04 -0.44 19.68
C LYS A 88 -0.84 -1.91 19.32
N ARG A 89 -1.77 -2.72 19.83
CA ARG A 89 -1.93 -4.13 19.43
C ARG A 89 -2.96 -4.21 18.33
N ILE A 90 -2.58 -4.75 17.17
CA ILE A 90 -3.40 -4.84 15.96
C ILE A 90 -3.58 -6.30 15.58
N LEU A 91 -4.80 -6.71 15.30
CA LEU A 91 -5.13 -8.03 14.76
C LEU A 91 -5.52 -7.88 13.28
N ASP A 92 -4.74 -8.48 12.38
CA ASP A 92 -5.07 -8.62 10.97
C ASP A 92 -5.67 -10.01 10.74
N LEU A 93 -6.98 -10.05 10.54
CA LEU A 93 -7.72 -11.30 10.41
C LEU A 93 -7.56 -12.00 9.05
N CYS A 94 -7.15 -11.25 8.01
CA CYS A 94 -7.00 -11.73 6.63
C CYS A 94 -5.66 -11.23 6.08
N ALA A 95 -4.57 -11.73 6.63
CA ALA A 95 -3.25 -11.14 6.49
C ALA A 95 -2.61 -11.29 5.10
N ALA A 96 -2.86 -12.41 4.42
CA ALA A 96 -2.19 -12.68 3.14
C ALA A 96 -2.65 -11.73 2.01
N PRO A 97 -1.73 -11.32 1.17
CA PRO A 97 -0.31 -11.62 1.07
C PRO A 97 0.61 -10.68 1.91
N GLY A 98 0.09 -9.96 2.90
CA GLY A 98 0.89 -9.16 3.84
C GLY A 98 0.91 -7.64 3.58
N GLY A 99 0.21 -7.15 2.58
CA GLY A 99 0.21 -5.73 2.22
C GLY A 99 -0.34 -4.83 3.33
N LYS A 100 -1.46 -5.21 3.95
CA LYS A 100 -2.04 -4.49 5.09
C LYS A 100 -1.27 -4.78 6.38
N THR A 101 -0.91 -6.03 6.63
CA THR A 101 -0.11 -6.44 7.80
C THR A 101 1.18 -5.64 7.93
N THR A 102 1.94 -5.52 6.84
CA THR A 102 3.20 -4.74 6.85
C THR A 102 2.97 -3.24 6.95
N LEU A 103 1.82 -2.73 6.46
CA LEU A 103 1.40 -1.35 6.69
C LEU A 103 1.12 -1.12 8.18
N TYR A 104 0.34 -1.98 8.82
CA TYR A 104 0.08 -1.91 10.26
C TYR A 104 1.37 -1.94 11.08
N ALA A 105 2.30 -2.83 10.74
CA ALA A 105 3.59 -2.90 11.41
C ALA A 105 4.38 -1.59 11.29
N SER A 106 4.34 -0.94 10.12
CA SER A 106 4.99 0.36 9.91
C SER A 106 4.36 1.47 10.75
N LEU A 107 3.04 1.43 10.97
CA LEU A 107 2.30 2.44 11.76
C LEU A 107 2.40 2.19 13.27
N ALA A 108 2.35 0.92 13.68
CA ALA A 108 2.45 0.53 15.09
C ALA A 108 3.84 0.80 15.69
N GLY A 109 4.88 0.76 14.85
CA GLY A 109 6.24 1.03 15.27
C GLY A 109 6.83 -0.07 16.19
N PRO A 110 8.00 0.21 16.81
CA PRO A 110 8.75 -0.79 17.57
C PRO A 110 8.05 -1.24 18.86
N ASP A 111 7.21 -0.39 19.44
CA ASP A 111 6.48 -0.68 20.69
C ASP A 111 5.10 -1.31 20.43
N GLY A 112 4.72 -1.48 19.17
CA GLY A 112 3.47 -2.08 18.75
C GLY A 112 3.56 -3.58 18.54
N LEU A 113 2.40 -4.23 18.47
CA LEU A 113 2.28 -5.65 18.15
C LEU A 113 1.25 -5.85 17.03
N VAL A 114 1.64 -6.52 15.96
CA VAL A 114 0.72 -6.96 14.92
C VAL A 114 0.62 -8.49 14.95
N VAL A 115 -0.59 -8.98 15.18
CA VAL A 115 -0.91 -10.41 15.06
C VAL A 115 -1.57 -10.63 13.71
N ALA A 116 -0.93 -11.40 12.85
CA ALA A 116 -1.39 -11.71 11.52
C ALA A 116 -2.02 -13.12 11.49
N ASN A 117 -3.27 -13.19 11.10
CA ASN A 117 -3.99 -14.44 10.91
C ASN A 117 -4.29 -14.66 9.42
N GLU A 118 -4.09 -15.85 8.93
CA GLU A 118 -4.48 -16.27 7.59
C GLU A 118 -4.98 -17.70 7.61
N ILE A 119 -6.14 -17.94 7.02
CA ILE A 119 -6.78 -19.26 6.99
C ILE A 119 -6.22 -20.14 5.86
N ASP A 120 -5.83 -19.55 4.73
CA ASP A 120 -5.29 -20.30 3.59
C ASP A 120 -3.76 -20.40 3.71
N ARG A 121 -3.27 -21.60 3.98
CA ARG A 121 -1.84 -21.91 4.10
C ARG A 121 -1.04 -21.75 2.80
N ARG A 122 -1.71 -21.65 1.65
CA ARG A 122 -1.07 -21.51 0.34
C ARG A 122 -0.88 -20.07 -0.12
N ARG A 123 -1.30 -19.13 0.68
CA ARG A 123 -1.20 -17.69 0.40
C ARG A 123 -0.08 -17.04 1.16
#